data_8ff0e278bba5004e529677fe3703ec52
#
_entry.id   8ff0e278bba5004e529677fe3703ec52
#
_cell.length_a   1.000
_cell.length_b   1.000
_cell.length_c   1.000
_cell.angle_alpha   90.00
_cell.angle_beta   90.00
_cell.angle_gamma   90.00
#
_symmetry.space_group_name_H-M   'P 1'
#
loop_
_entity.id
_entity.type
_entity.pdbx_description
1 polymer ?
#
loop_
_entity_poly.entity_id
_entity_poly.type
_entity_poly.pdbx_seq_one_letter_code
_entity_poly.pdbx_strand_id
1 'polypeptide(L)'
;QFAMKVPGIEAIYTWEDVPQERFTMAGQTYPELSPYDRQILDQHVRYVGDPVAIVAGENEKCVDQALKMLRVEYEVLPANLDPRKAMDKDTPLVHPEDNWKALCNIGADNKKNLCATEETHEGDVDAVLADCDVVVEHTYHTKANQQAMMETFRTYCFIDEYGRLNVVSSTQIVFHVRRILSNALCIPKSKIRVSKPRIGGGFGAKQSSISEVYPAFVTWMTKKPSKIIFSREESQIASSPRHEMQVTVRVGANKNGKIRAIDVYTLSNTGAYG
;
A
#
# COMPACT_ATOMS: atom_id res chain seq x y z
N GLN A 1 12.24 23.66 -11.15
CA GLN A 1 12.82 25.02 -10.91
C GLN A 1 11.76 26.14 -10.92
N PHE A 2 10.80 26.16 -11.87
CA PHE A 2 9.77 27.22 -11.92
C PHE A 2 8.81 27.18 -10.74
N ALA A 3 8.34 26.00 -10.32
CA ALA A 3 7.43 25.84 -9.19
C ALA A 3 8.04 26.32 -7.85
N MET A 4 9.35 26.22 -7.67
CA MET A 4 10.06 26.76 -6.49
C MET A 4 10.03 28.30 -6.40
N LYS A 5 9.72 29.01 -7.50
CA LYS A 5 9.63 30.47 -7.51
C LYS A 5 8.26 30.99 -7.05
N VAL A 6 7.30 30.11 -6.80
CA VAL A 6 6.00 30.50 -6.24
C VAL A 6 6.20 30.99 -4.82
N PRO A 7 5.79 32.23 -4.48
CA PRO A 7 5.92 32.76 -3.13
C PRO A 7 5.22 31.85 -2.10
N GLY A 8 5.90 31.57 -1.01
CA GLY A 8 5.40 30.69 0.04
C GLY A 8 5.73 29.19 -0.12
N ILE A 9 6.41 28.80 -1.21
CA ILE A 9 6.93 27.43 -1.32
C ILE A 9 8.21 27.29 -0.51
N GLU A 10 8.23 26.30 0.36
CA GLU A 10 9.34 25.97 1.24
C GLU A 10 10.30 24.95 0.58
N ALA A 11 9.73 23.88 0.02
CA ALA A 11 10.51 22.82 -0.61
C ALA A 11 9.69 22.03 -1.64
N ILE A 12 10.40 21.46 -2.61
CA ILE A 12 9.88 20.45 -3.53
C ILE A 12 10.88 19.30 -3.51
N TYR A 13 10.38 18.10 -3.19
CA TYR A 13 11.18 16.89 -3.13
C TYR A 13 10.76 15.92 -4.22
N THR A 14 11.74 15.22 -4.77
CA THR A 14 11.60 14.17 -5.77
C THR A 14 12.17 12.85 -5.23
N TRP A 15 12.18 11.81 -6.04
CA TRP A 15 12.79 10.53 -5.70
C TRP A 15 14.30 10.64 -5.35
N GLU A 16 14.99 11.65 -5.84
CA GLU A 16 16.41 11.89 -5.55
C GLU A 16 16.66 12.42 -4.12
N ASP A 17 15.63 13.02 -3.51
CA ASP A 17 15.74 13.71 -2.22
C ASP A 17 15.36 12.84 -1.03
N VAL A 18 14.79 11.65 -1.27
CA VAL A 18 14.27 10.76 -0.23
C VAL A 18 15.20 9.57 0.05
N PRO A 19 15.13 8.94 1.23
CA PRO A 19 15.84 7.69 1.48
C PRO A 19 15.49 6.61 0.45
N GLN A 20 16.51 5.91 -0.05
CA GLN A 20 16.35 4.89 -1.09
C GLN A 20 16.00 3.51 -0.54
N GLU A 21 15.91 3.37 0.78
CA GLU A 21 15.50 2.13 1.44
C GLU A 21 14.02 1.81 1.15
N ARG A 22 13.76 0.55 0.83
CA ARG A 22 12.39 0.08 0.66
C ARG A 22 11.77 -0.28 2.00
N PHE A 23 10.47 -0.02 2.12
CA PHE A 23 9.65 -0.36 3.27
C PHE A 23 8.33 -0.97 2.82
N THR A 24 7.58 -1.56 3.74
CA THR A 24 6.20 -1.97 3.52
C THR A 24 5.24 -1.00 4.18
N MET A 25 4.07 -0.81 3.57
CA MET A 25 2.97 -0.06 4.20
C MET A 25 2.08 -0.94 5.06
N ALA A 26 2.31 -2.25 5.06
CA ALA A 26 1.56 -3.21 5.84
C ALA A 26 1.67 -2.94 7.35
N GLY A 27 0.53 -2.97 8.02
CA GLY A 27 0.42 -2.58 9.42
C GLY A 27 0.06 -3.70 10.38
N GLN A 28 0.09 -4.97 10.03
CA GLN A 28 -0.55 -5.96 10.90
C GLN A 28 0.54 -6.82 11.51
N THR A 29 1.33 -7.38 11.55
CA THR A 29 2.24 -8.29 12.27
C THR A 29 3.66 -7.74 12.39
N TYR A 30 4.54 -8.52 13.02
CA TYR A 30 5.98 -8.37 12.93
C TYR A 30 6.62 -9.76 13.11
N PRO A 31 7.47 -10.23 12.18
CA PRO A 31 7.78 -9.59 10.89
C PRO A 31 6.52 -9.43 10.02
N GLU A 32 6.52 -8.45 9.14
CA GLU A 32 5.40 -8.16 8.25
C GLU A 32 5.23 -9.26 7.20
N LEU A 33 3.98 -9.68 7.02
CA LEU A 33 3.58 -10.63 5.97
C LEU A 33 3.33 -9.93 4.63
N SER A 34 4.21 -8.99 4.29
CA SER A 34 4.17 -8.24 3.02
C SER A 34 5.59 -7.88 2.60
N PRO A 35 5.84 -7.74 1.30
CA PRO A 35 7.15 -7.36 0.82
C PRO A 35 7.50 -5.90 1.16
N TYR A 36 8.80 -5.64 1.20
CA TYR A 36 9.39 -4.30 1.26
C TYR A 36 9.60 -3.84 -0.17
N ASP A 37 8.60 -3.22 -0.75
CA ASP A 37 8.52 -2.89 -2.18
C ASP A 37 8.32 -1.39 -2.44
N ARG A 38 8.02 -0.57 -1.41
CA ARG A 38 7.81 0.88 -1.54
C ARG A 38 9.00 1.70 -1.10
N GLN A 39 9.14 2.86 -1.75
CA GLN A 39 9.91 4.03 -1.30
C GLN A 39 8.96 5.18 -0.98
N ILE A 40 9.46 6.26 -0.35
CA ILE A 40 8.65 7.49 -0.13
C ILE A 40 8.23 8.09 -1.46
N LEU A 41 9.18 8.21 -2.38
CA LEU A 41 9.02 8.54 -3.80
C LEU A 41 9.92 7.59 -4.57
N ASP A 42 9.44 7.04 -5.66
CA ASP A 42 10.20 6.11 -6.52
C ASP A 42 10.36 6.72 -7.91
N GLN A 43 11.50 6.46 -8.55
CA GLN A 43 11.71 6.82 -9.94
C GLN A 43 10.75 6.05 -10.85
N HIS A 44 10.45 4.79 -10.51
CA HIS A 44 9.48 3.94 -11.21
C HIS A 44 8.10 4.08 -10.56
N VAL A 45 7.22 4.85 -11.20
CA VAL A 45 5.81 4.91 -10.81
C VAL A 45 5.02 3.80 -11.48
N ARG A 46 4.13 3.14 -10.75
CA ARG A 46 3.52 1.86 -11.15
C ARG A 46 2.04 1.91 -11.38
N TYR A 47 1.35 2.94 -10.89
CA TYR A 47 -0.10 3.10 -11.08
C TYR A 47 -0.51 4.58 -11.01
N VAL A 48 -1.72 4.89 -11.48
CA VAL A 48 -2.29 6.24 -11.38
C VAL A 48 -2.67 6.50 -9.91
N GLY A 49 -1.92 7.38 -9.25
CA GLY A 49 -2.00 7.64 -7.81
C GLY A 49 -0.67 7.42 -7.08
N ASP A 50 0.34 6.86 -7.74
CA ASP A 50 1.70 6.77 -7.20
C ASP A 50 2.30 8.18 -7.07
N PRO A 51 2.94 8.52 -5.92
CA PRO A 51 3.47 9.85 -5.69
C PRO A 51 4.73 10.11 -6.52
N VAL A 52 4.76 11.24 -7.21
CA VAL A 52 5.89 11.67 -8.08
C VAL A 52 6.77 12.70 -7.39
N ALA A 53 6.16 13.60 -6.61
CA ALA A 53 6.86 14.67 -5.91
C ALA A 53 6.10 15.09 -4.65
N ILE A 54 6.80 15.67 -3.69
CA ILE A 54 6.21 16.30 -2.50
C ILE A 54 6.47 17.81 -2.62
N VAL A 55 5.39 18.60 -2.61
CA VAL A 55 5.45 20.07 -2.58
C VAL A 55 5.03 20.55 -1.20
N ALA A 56 5.90 21.30 -0.53
CA ALA A 56 5.64 21.87 0.77
C ALA A 56 5.65 23.41 0.68
N GLY A 57 4.65 24.04 1.27
CA GLY A 57 4.52 25.49 1.29
C GLY A 57 3.69 25.97 2.49
N GLU A 58 3.65 27.27 2.70
CA GLU A 58 3.02 27.92 3.85
C GLU A 58 1.49 27.71 3.92
N ASN A 59 0.85 27.52 2.77
CA ASN A 59 -0.59 27.33 2.69
C ASN A 59 -0.98 26.56 1.41
N GLU A 60 -2.20 26.07 1.36
CA GLU A 60 -2.74 25.29 0.24
C GLU A 60 -2.69 26.06 -1.09
N LYS A 61 -2.98 27.37 -1.07
CA LYS A 61 -3.03 28.18 -2.29
C LYS A 61 -1.69 28.23 -3.02
N CYS A 62 -0.57 28.42 -2.28
CA CYS A 62 0.75 28.43 -2.91
C CYS A 62 1.16 27.03 -3.38
N VAL A 63 0.80 25.98 -2.63
CA VAL A 63 1.04 24.59 -3.03
C VAL A 63 0.28 24.25 -4.30
N ASP A 64 -1.01 24.55 -4.38
CA ASP A 64 -1.84 24.32 -5.57
C ASP A 64 -1.30 25.07 -6.81
N GLN A 65 -0.82 26.30 -6.60
CA GLN A 65 -0.19 27.06 -7.67
C GLN A 65 1.10 26.40 -8.15
N ALA A 66 1.94 25.93 -7.25
CA ALA A 66 3.18 25.24 -7.59
C ALA A 66 2.92 23.90 -8.28
N LEU A 67 1.93 23.11 -7.80
CA LEU A 67 1.54 21.84 -8.41
C LEU A 67 1.13 22.03 -9.88
N LYS A 68 0.38 23.08 -10.21
CA LYS A 68 -0.01 23.40 -11.60
C LYS A 68 1.18 23.77 -12.50
N MET A 69 2.31 24.15 -11.91
CA MET A 69 3.54 24.50 -12.64
C MET A 69 4.50 23.32 -12.79
N LEU A 70 4.26 22.21 -12.09
CA LEU A 70 5.04 21.00 -12.27
C LEU A 70 4.79 20.39 -13.64
N ARG A 71 5.87 20.01 -14.29
CA ARG A 71 5.84 19.22 -15.52
C ARG A 71 6.59 17.93 -15.26
N VAL A 72 5.94 16.81 -15.55
CA VAL A 72 6.51 15.47 -15.44
C VAL A 72 6.56 14.86 -16.82
N GLU A 73 7.73 14.41 -17.22
CA GLU A 73 7.93 13.65 -18.45
C GLU A 73 8.09 12.17 -18.05
N TYR A 74 7.32 11.31 -18.71
CA TYR A 74 7.34 9.87 -18.43
C TYR A 74 7.91 9.11 -19.61
N GLU A 75 8.81 8.18 -19.31
CA GLU A 75 9.07 7.04 -20.18
C GLU A 75 8.01 5.97 -19.87
N VAL A 76 7.14 5.70 -20.85
CA VAL A 76 6.04 4.75 -20.65
C VAL A 76 6.57 3.34 -20.84
N LEU A 77 6.58 2.55 -19.77
CA LEU A 77 6.99 1.15 -19.76
C LEU A 77 5.82 0.21 -20.07
N PRO A 78 6.08 -1.00 -20.57
CA PRO A 78 5.05 -2.02 -20.73
C PRO A 78 4.35 -2.32 -19.40
N ALA A 79 3.02 -2.34 -19.42
CA ALA A 79 2.20 -2.58 -18.24
C ALA A 79 1.79 -4.04 -18.10
N ASN A 80 1.74 -4.53 -16.84
CA ASN A 80 1.15 -5.80 -16.48
C ASN A 80 -0.19 -5.54 -15.77
N LEU A 81 -1.30 -5.80 -16.46
CA LEU A 81 -2.66 -5.47 -16.01
C LEU A 81 -3.56 -6.70 -15.81
N ASP A 82 -3.12 -7.89 -16.20
CA ASP A 82 -3.90 -9.12 -16.05
C ASP A 82 -3.25 -10.04 -15.00
N PRO A 83 -3.85 -10.18 -13.80
CA PRO A 83 -3.27 -11.01 -12.74
C PRO A 83 -3.16 -12.49 -13.13
N ARG A 84 -3.97 -12.96 -14.09
CA ARG A 84 -3.93 -14.36 -14.56
C ARG A 84 -2.69 -14.66 -15.40
N LYS A 85 -2.09 -13.62 -15.99
CA LYS A 85 -0.88 -13.68 -16.82
C LYS A 85 0.34 -13.10 -16.11
N ALA A 86 0.19 -12.65 -14.89
CA ALA A 86 1.24 -11.94 -14.16
C ALA A 86 2.52 -12.78 -14.01
N MET A 87 2.38 -14.10 -13.89
CA MET A 87 3.49 -15.03 -13.72
C MET A 87 4.03 -15.61 -15.05
N ASP A 88 3.46 -15.25 -16.20
CA ASP A 88 3.93 -15.73 -17.49
C ASP A 88 5.35 -15.20 -17.78
N LYS A 89 6.17 -16.02 -18.43
CA LYS A 89 7.61 -15.76 -18.63
C LYS A 89 7.93 -14.43 -19.32
N ASP A 90 7.05 -14.00 -20.24
CA ASP A 90 7.26 -12.80 -21.06
C ASP A 90 6.54 -11.55 -20.48
N THR A 91 5.95 -11.69 -19.29
CA THR A 91 5.23 -10.57 -18.64
C THR A 91 6.21 -9.62 -17.97
N PRO A 92 6.06 -8.30 -18.17
CA PRO A 92 6.90 -7.31 -17.51
C PRO A 92 6.87 -7.43 -15.99
N LEU A 93 8.04 -7.31 -15.36
CA LEU A 93 8.14 -7.34 -13.90
C LEU A 93 7.67 -6.00 -13.30
N VAL A 94 6.81 -6.08 -12.28
CA VAL A 94 6.34 -4.91 -11.53
C VAL A 94 7.43 -4.40 -10.59
N HIS A 95 8.17 -5.33 -9.97
CA HIS A 95 9.28 -5.06 -9.05
C HIS A 95 10.55 -5.80 -9.48
N PRO A 96 11.29 -5.31 -10.49
CA PRO A 96 12.55 -5.91 -10.92
C PRO A 96 13.74 -5.65 -9.97
N GLU A 97 13.58 -4.76 -8.98
CA GLU A 97 14.65 -4.20 -8.16
C GLU A 97 15.32 -5.27 -7.26
N ASP A 98 16.65 -5.19 -7.16
CA ASP A 98 17.44 -6.13 -6.35
C ASP A 98 17.30 -5.88 -4.83
N ASN A 99 16.88 -4.68 -4.42
CA ASN A 99 16.65 -4.34 -3.02
C ASN A 99 15.22 -4.65 -2.52
N TRP A 100 14.39 -5.25 -3.38
CA TRP A 100 13.12 -5.86 -2.96
C TRP A 100 13.36 -7.04 -2.02
N LYS A 101 12.59 -7.17 -0.94
CA LYS A 101 12.73 -8.26 0.03
C LYS A 101 11.43 -8.54 0.77
N ALA A 102 11.26 -9.78 1.24
CA ALA A 102 10.29 -10.15 2.27
C ALA A 102 11.06 -10.55 3.55
N LEU A 103 10.56 -10.16 4.74
CA LEU A 103 11.22 -10.47 6.00
C LEU A 103 10.96 -11.90 6.49
N CYS A 104 9.95 -12.55 5.97
CA CYS A 104 9.61 -13.94 6.27
C CYS A 104 9.20 -14.67 4.98
N ASN A 105 9.18 -16.00 5.08
CA ASN A 105 8.71 -16.80 3.94
C ASN A 105 7.18 -16.66 3.81
N ILE A 106 6.75 -15.94 2.80
CA ILE A 106 5.34 -15.76 2.40
C ILE A 106 5.07 -16.35 1.01
N GLY A 107 5.98 -17.17 0.49
CA GLY A 107 5.89 -17.71 -0.87
C GLY A 107 6.03 -16.66 -1.98
N ALA A 108 6.61 -15.50 -1.67
CA ALA A 108 6.77 -14.40 -2.63
C ALA A 108 7.94 -14.65 -3.59
N ASP A 109 7.78 -14.19 -4.83
CA ASP A 109 8.83 -14.22 -5.87
C ASP A 109 8.63 -13.03 -6.82
N ASN A 110 9.39 -11.95 -6.61
CA ASN A 110 9.26 -10.75 -7.44
C ASN A 110 9.66 -10.97 -8.91
N LYS A 111 10.45 -12.00 -9.20
CA LYS A 111 10.81 -12.38 -10.58
C LYS A 111 9.67 -13.12 -11.31
N LYS A 112 8.59 -13.41 -10.59
CA LYS A 112 7.33 -13.97 -11.13
C LYS A 112 6.13 -13.07 -10.86
N ASN A 113 6.33 -11.81 -10.45
CA ASN A 113 5.25 -10.93 -10.01
C ASN A 113 4.34 -11.54 -8.92
N LEU A 114 4.88 -12.44 -8.10
CA LEU A 114 4.17 -13.13 -7.04
C LEU A 114 4.44 -12.45 -5.70
N CYS A 115 3.43 -11.80 -5.15
CA CYS A 115 3.52 -11.08 -3.89
C CYS A 115 3.52 -12.01 -2.68
N ALA A 116 2.65 -13.03 -2.69
CA ALA A 116 2.57 -14.07 -1.67
C ALA A 116 1.83 -15.28 -2.20
N THR A 117 2.08 -16.45 -1.62
CA THR A 117 1.28 -17.66 -1.82
C THR A 117 1.24 -18.48 -0.55
N GLU A 118 0.11 -19.10 -0.28
CA GLU A 118 -0.08 -20.01 0.83
C GLU A 118 -0.98 -21.16 0.37
N GLU A 119 -0.67 -22.36 0.83
CA GLU A 119 -1.40 -23.57 0.53
C GLU A 119 -1.58 -24.38 1.81
N THR A 120 -2.79 -24.85 2.05
CA THR A 120 -3.13 -25.70 3.21
C THR A 120 -3.94 -26.89 2.73
N HIS A 121 -3.53 -28.07 3.13
CA HIS A 121 -4.19 -29.34 2.81
C HIS A 121 -4.56 -30.10 4.07
N GLU A 122 -5.76 -30.69 4.07
CA GLU A 122 -6.19 -31.66 5.08
C GLU A 122 -6.90 -32.84 4.39
N GLY A 123 -6.28 -34.00 4.43
CA GLY A 123 -6.80 -35.22 3.77
C GLY A 123 -6.63 -35.18 2.24
N ASP A 124 -7.31 -36.08 1.57
CA ASP A 124 -7.38 -36.20 0.11
C ASP A 124 -8.70 -35.60 -0.40
N VAL A 125 -8.69 -34.32 -0.74
CA VAL A 125 -9.90 -33.61 -1.13
C VAL A 125 -10.48 -34.16 -2.43
N ASP A 126 -9.65 -34.47 -3.42
CA ASP A 126 -10.13 -34.97 -4.71
C ASP A 126 -10.78 -36.35 -4.60
N ALA A 127 -10.21 -37.26 -3.81
CA ALA A 127 -10.82 -38.58 -3.54
C ALA A 127 -12.14 -38.42 -2.80
N VAL A 128 -12.24 -37.52 -1.82
CA VAL A 128 -13.49 -37.28 -1.08
C VAL A 128 -14.56 -36.64 -1.96
N LEU A 129 -14.18 -35.68 -2.83
CA LEU A 129 -15.12 -35.07 -3.79
C LEU A 129 -15.66 -36.10 -4.78
N ALA A 130 -14.81 -37.03 -5.26
CA ALA A 130 -15.24 -38.11 -6.17
C ALA A 130 -16.27 -39.09 -5.52
N ASP A 131 -16.25 -39.23 -4.18
CA ASP A 131 -17.16 -40.09 -3.39
C ASP A 131 -18.39 -39.30 -2.87
N CYS A 132 -18.56 -38.03 -3.21
CA CYS A 132 -19.73 -37.25 -2.81
C CYS A 132 -20.94 -37.50 -3.72
N ASP A 133 -22.14 -37.47 -3.12
CA ASP A 133 -23.40 -37.59 -3.90
C ASP A 133 -23.68 -36.35 -4.75
N VAL A 134 -23.21 -35.16 -4.29
CA VAL A 134 -23.38 -33.88 -4.97
C VAL A 134 -22.07 -33.09 -4.86
N VAL A 135 -21.59 -32.63 -6.00
CA VAL A 135 -20.45 -31.68 -6.07
C VAL A 135 -20.89 -30.42 -6.81
N VAL A 136 -20.62 -29.28 -6.21
CA VAL A 136 -20.88 -27.97 -6.82
C VAL A 136 -19.55 -27.26 -6.97
N GLU A 137 -19.27 -26.79 -8.17
CA GLU A 137 -18.11 -25.96 -8.48
C GLU A 137 -18.56 -24.63 -9.10
N HIS A 138 -18.02 -23.53 -8.60
CA HIS A 138 -18.29 -22.21 -9.16
C HIS A 138 -17.12 -21.25 -8.96
N THR A 139 -16.91 -20.36 -9.92
CA THR A 139 -15.93 -19.29 -9.86
C THR A 139 -16.62 -17.95 -9.69
N TYR A 140 -16.24 -17.23 -8.64
CA TYR A 140 -16.72 -15.90 -8.30
C TYR A 140 -15.67 -14.85 -8.63
N HIS A 141 -16.12 -13.65 -9.03
CA HIS A 141 -15.27 -12.51 -9.29
C HIS A 141 -15.70 -11.33 -8.41
N THR A 142 -14.75 -10.73 -7.70
CA THR A 142 -14.96 -9.48 -6.98
C THR A 142 -14.12 -8.38 -7.64
N LYS A 143 -14.61 -7.15 -7.61
CA LYS A 143 -13.87 -5.99 -8.10
C LYS A 143 -13.02 -5.37 -6.99
N ALA A 144 -11.94 -4.72 -7.36
CA ALA A 144 -11.25 -3.80 -6.46
C ALA A 144 -12.21 -2.72 -5.96
N ASN A 145 -12.23 -2.48 -4.65
CA ASN A 145 -13.19 -1.57 -4.04
C ASN A 145 -12.56 -0.77 -2.90
N GLN A 146 -12.49 0.55 -3.06
CA GLN A 146 -12.04 1.45 -2.00
C GLN A 146 -13.13 1.63 -0.95
N GLN A 147 -12.75 1.68 0.32
CA GLN A 147 -13.66 1.64 1.47
C GLN A 147 -14.54 2.89 1.64
N ALA A 148 -14.23 3.97 0.96
CA ALA A 148 -15.00 5.23 0.90
C ALA A 148 -15.43 5.77 2.27
N MET A 149 -14.57 5.63 3.31
CA MET A 149 -14.83 6.20 4.62
C MET A 149 -15.09 7.71 4.53
N MET A 150 -16.00 8.21 5.36
CA MET A 150 -16.43 9.62 5.30
C MET A 150 -15.26 10.58 5.51
N GLU A 151 -14.39 10.31 6.47
CA GLU A 151 -13.14 11.04 6.67
C GLU A 151 -12.05 10.50 5.73
N THR A 152 -11.50 11.35 4.87
CA THR A 152 -10.37 11.06 4.00
C THR A 152 -9.07 10.85 4.80
N PHE A 153 -8.00 10.41 4.13
CA PHE A 153 -6.69 10.31 4.79
C PHE A 153 -6.15 11.69 5.14
N ARG A 154 -5.60 11.81 6.35
CA ARG A 154 -5.00 13.06 6.83
C ARG A 154 -3.99 12.83 7.92
N THR A 155 -2.94 13.64 7.90
CA THR A 155 -1.84 13.56 8.86
C THR A 155 -1.27 14.95 9.12
N TYR A 156 -0.94 15.21 10.39
CA TYR A 156 -0.22 16.40 10.84
C TYR A 156 1.04 15.97 11.58
N CYS A 157 2.16 16.62 11.30
CA CYS A 157 3.46 16.33 11.89
C CYS A 157 4.12 17.58 12.46
N PHE A 158 4.89 17.43 13.56
CA PHE A 158 5.72 18.47 14.15
C PHE A 158 6.87 17.86 14.95
N ILE A 159 7.93 18.65 15.20
CA ILE A 159 9.01 18.26 16.11
C ILE A 159 8.68 18.82 17.50
N ASP A 160 8.74 17.98 18.55
CA ASP A 160 8.55 18.42 19.94
C ASP A 160 9.84 18.99 20.55
N GLU A 161 9.72 19.49 21.76
CA GLU A 161 10.82 20.06 22.56
C GLU A 161 11.98 19.07 22.83
N TYR A 162 11.71 17.75 22.73
CA TYR A 162 12.71 16.70 22.86
C TYR A 162 13.34 16.29 21.53
N GLY A 163 13.01 16.99 20.44
CA GLY A 163 13.50 16.70 19.10
C GLY A 163 12.90 15.44 18.50
N ARG A 164 11.73 15.00 18.95
CA ARG A 164 11.00 13.86 18.40
C ARG A 164 10.00 14.30 17.36
N LEU A 165 9.92 13.51 16.29
CA LEU A 165 8.88 13.64 15.27
C LEU A 165 7.55 13.15 15.87
N ASN A 166 6.61 14.05 16.06
CA ASN A 166 5.24 13.74 16.46
C ASN A 166 4.37 13.68 15.21
N VAL A 167 3.61 12.59 15.09
CA VAL A 167 2.71 12.32 13.98
C VAL A 167 1.31 12.11 14.54
N VAL A 168 0.40 13.01 14.20
CA VAL A 168 -1.02 12.93 14.53
C VAL A 168 -1.75 12.51 13.28
N SER A 169 -2.25 11.28 13.26
CA SER A 169 -2.85 10.70 12.06
C SER A 169 -4.19 10.03 12.33
N SER A 170 -5.07 10.11 11.32
CA SER A 170 -6.29 9.33 11.23
C SER A 170 -5.96 7.89 10.82
N THR A 171 -5.40 7.12 11.75
CA THR A 171 -4.93 5.75 11.54
C THR A 171 -5.59 4.76 12.49
N GLN A 172 -5.69 3.48 12.10
CA GLN A 172 -6.12 2.37 12.95
C GLN A 172 -4.93 1.71 13.68
N ILE A 173 -3.66 2.05 13.32
CA ILE A 173 -2.47 1.24 13.63
C ILE A 173 -1.26 2.07 14.12
N VAL A 174 -1.41 2.88 15.17
CA VAL A 174 -0.38 3.84 15.63
C VAL A 174 1.02 3.26 15.83
N PHE A 175 1.13 2.03 16.36
CA PHE A 175 2.43 1.39 16.60
C PHE A 175 3.09 0.91 15.31
N HIS A 176 2.29 0.44 14.37
CA HIS A 176 2.80 0.04 13.05
C HIS A 176 3.21 1.25 12.22
N VAL A 177 2.41 2.34 12.22
CA VAL A 177 2.82 3.62 11.60
C VAL A 177 4.16 4.08 12.13
N ARG A 178 4.41 4.01 13.45
CA ARG A 178 5.71 4.35 14.03
C ARG A 178 6.84 3.50 13.45
N ARG A 179 6.62 2.19 13.27
CA ARG A 179 7.59 1.27 12.68
C ARG A 179 7.82 1.58 11.21
N ILE A 180 6.77 1.77 10.44
CA ILE A 180 6.82 2.11 9.02
C ILE A 180 7.60 3.40 8.80
N LEU A 181 7.30 4.45 9.57
CA LEU A 181 8.01 5.73 9.50
C LEU A 181 9.48 5.60 9.89
N SER A 182 9.80 4.75 10.88
CA SER A 182 11.19 4.46 11.23
C SER A 182 11.97 3.85 10.08
N ASN A 183 11.36 2.93 9.36
CA ASN A 183 11.97 2.30 8.19
C ASN A 183 12.06 3.29 7.01
N ALA A 184 10.96 3.97 6.68
CA ALA A 184 10.89 4.89 5.55
C ALA A 184 11.83 6.09 5.68
N LEU A 185 11.97 6.64 6.89
CA LEU A 185 12.81 7.81 7.16
C LEU A 185 14.23 7.43 7.60
N CYS A 186 14.54 6.14 7.77
CA CYS A 186 15.83 5.65 8.27
C CYS A 186 16.21 6.27 9.63
N ILE A 187 15.25 6.46 10.54
CA ILE A 187 15.48 7.04 11.87
C ILE A 187 14.99 6.10 12.98
N PRO A 188 15.60 6.16 14.19
CA PRO A 188 15.21 5.27 15.29
C PRO A 188 13.75 5.47 15.72
N LYS A 189 13.03 4.39 16.05
CA LYS A 189 11.66 4.42 16.59
C LYS A 189 11.53 5.31 17.83
N SER A 190 12.56 5.48 18.64
CA SER A 190 12.63 6.35 19.81
C SER A 190 12.45 7.84 19.45
N LYS A 191 12.78 8.22 18.21
CA LYS A 191 12.62 9.58 17.70
C LYS A 191 11.22 9.85 17.13
N ILE A 192 10.32 8.87 17.15
CA ILE A 192 8.98 9.00 16.55
C ILE A 192 7.93 8.71 17.60
N ARG A 193 6.96 9.62 17.72
CA ARG A 193 5.73 9.44 18.47
C ARG A 193 4.54 9.54 17.54
N VAL A 194 3.69 8.51 17.53
CA VAL A 194 2.44 8.52 16.74
C VAL A 194 1.27 8.54 17.69
N SER A 195 0.31 9.41 17.42
CA SER A 195 -0.94 9.50 18.14
C SER A 195 -2.12 9.55 17.17
N LYS A 196 -3.26 9.02 17.60
CA LYS A 196 -4.47 9.11 16.82
C LYS A 196 -5.56 9.87 17.58
N PRO A 197 -6.20 10.86 16.95
CA PRO A 197 -7.46 11.45 17.44
C PRO A 197 -8.63 10.48 17.17
N ARG A 198 -9.86 10.92 17.37
CA ARG A 198 -11.04 10.23 16.85
C ARG A 198 -10.96 10.19 15.32
N ILE A 199 -11.33 9.06 14.72
CA ILE A 199 -11.30 8.86 13.27
C ILE A 199 -12.72 8.71 12.74
N GLY A 200 -12.96 9.29 11.56
CA GLY A 200 -14.25 9.29 10.87
C GLY A 200 -14.42 8.10 9.91
N GLY A 201 -14.19 6.88 10.43
CA GLY A 201 -14.25 5.64 9.69
C GLY A 201 -12.88 5.18 9.19
N GLY A 202 -12.74 3.86 9.02
CA GLY A 202 -11.52 3.24 8.52
C GLY A 202 -11.82 2.00 7.69
N PHE A 203 -12.68 1.09 8.19
CA PHE A 203 -13.10 -0.13 7.49
C PHE A 203 -11.94 -0.97 6.93
N GLY A 204 -10.75 -0.90 7.60
CA GLY A 204 -9.52 -1.52 7.15
C GLY A 204 -8.63 -0.64 6.25
N ALA A 205 -9.13 0.41 5.59
CA ALA A 205 -8.32 1.28 4.75
C ALA A 205 -7.20 2.01 5.50
N LYS A 206 -7.40 2.30 6.79
CA LYS A 206 -6.43 2.98 7.65
C LYS A 206 -5.56 2.00 8.47
N GLN A 207 -5.47 0.74 8.01
CA GLN A 207 -4.54 -0.28 8.51
C GLN A 207 -3.24 -0.36 7.69
N SER A 208 -3.06 0.57 6.77
CA SER A 208 -1.80 0.83 6.06
C SER A 208 -1.41 2.29 6.28
N SER A 209 -0.10 2.60 6.17
CA SER A 209 0.37 3.98 6.24
C SER A 209 0.25 4.62 4.86
N ILE A 210 -0.79 5.43 4.65
CA ILE A 210 -1.08 6.04 3.35
C ILE A 210 -0.58 7.48 3.27
N SER A 211 -1.02 8.35 4.19
CA SER A 211 -0.70 9.79 4.15
C SER A 211 0.44 10.19 5.08
N GLU A 212 0.86 9.31 6.00
CA GLU A 212 1.75 9.66 7.10
C GLU A 212 3.18 9.96 6.66
N VAL A 213 3.66 9.24 5.65
CA VAL A 213 5.08 9.28 5.25
C VAL A 213 5.48 10.65 4.71
N TYR A 214 4.59 11.29 3.95
CA TYR A 214 4.89 12.56 3.26
C TYR A 214 5.10 13.74 4.23
N PRO A 215 4.14 14.10 5.10
CA PRO A 215 4.36 15.19 6.06
C PRO A 215 5.41 14.82 7.11
N ALA A 216 5.57 13.54 7.46
CA ALA A 216 6.62 13.09 8.36
C ALA A 216 8.01 13.38 7.76
N PHE A 217 8.21 13.09 6.48
CA PHE A 217 9.45 13.40 5.75
C PHE A 217 9.67 14.92 5.69
N VAL A 218 8.68 15.69 5.24
CA VAL A 218 8.77 17.17 5.16
C VAL A 218 9.14 17.76 6.52
N THR A 219 8.43 17.39 7.59
CA THR A 219 8.72 17.89 8.95
C THR A 219 10.10 17.47 9.44
N TRP A 220 10.54 16.25 9.12
CA TRP A 220 11.87 15.80 9.52
C TRP A 220 12.98 16.57 8.80
N MET A 221 12.80 16.92 7.54
CA MET A 221 13.78 17.68 6.76
C MET A 221 13.77 19.17 7.11
N THR A 222 12.60 19.80 7.13
CA THR A 222 12.47 21.26 7.32
C THR A 222 12.49 21.69 8.79
N LYS A 223 12.24 20.78 9.72
CA LYS A 223 11.99 21.02 11.16
C LYS A 223 10.77 21.90 11.42
N LYS A 224 9.95 22.16 10.40
CA LYS A 224 8.70 22.91 10.49
C LYS A 224 7.50 21.98 10.58
N PRO A 225 6.41 22.35 11.25
CA PRO A 225 5.18 21.59 11.21
C PRO A 225 4.64 21.46 9.79
N SER A 226 4.11 20.30 9.44
CA SER A 226 3.47 20.08 8.16
C SER A 226 2.22 19.23 8.29
N LYS A 227 1.29 19.37 7.35
CA LYS A 227 0.09 18.55 7.25
C LYS A 227 -0.23 18.22 5.81
N ILE A 228 -0.92 17.10 5.64
CA ILE A 228 -1.55 16.72 4.38
C ILE A 228 -3.00 16.28 4.64
N ILE A 229 -3.89 16.63 3.74
CA ILE A 229 -5.29 16.19 3.75
C ILE A 229 -5.62 15.76 2.33
N PHE A 230 -5.90 14.48 2.15
CA PHE A 230 -6.33 13.96 0.86
C PHE A 230 -7.74 14.42 0.53
N SER A 231 -7.97 14.85 -0.69
CA SER A 231 -9.30 14.97 -1.26
C SER A 231 -10.00 13.60 -1.33
N ARG A 232 -11.28 13.59 -1.68
CA ARG A 232 -12.00 12.33 -1.91
C ARG A 232 -11.40 11.55 -3.08
N GLU A 233 -11.07 12.25 -4.15
CA GLU A 233 -10.43 11.66 -5.33
C GLU A 233 -9.07 11.06 -4.99
N GLU A 234 -8.18 11.81 -4.36
CA GLU A 234 -6.88 11.32 -3.91
C GLU A 234 -7.00 10.10 -2.97
N SER A 235 -7.99 10.11 -2.07
CA SER A 235 -8.24 8.98 -1.17
C SER A 235 -8.66 7.71 -1.91
N GLN A 236 -9.30 7.84 -3.07
CA GLN A 236 -9.71 6.71 -3.90
C GLN A 236 -8.59 6.18 -4.78
N ILE A 237 -7.80 7.06 -5.39
CA ILE A 237 -6.78 6.68 -6.37
C ILE A 237 -5.41 6.37 -5.74
N ALA A 238 -5.05 7.02 -4.62
CA ALA A 238 -3.72 6.91 -3.99
C ALA A 238 -3.72 6.05 -2.71
N SER A 239 -4.74 5.22 -2.48
CA SER A 239 -4.83 4.34 -1.32
C SER A 239 -4.91 2.86 -1.70
N SER A 240 -4.86 1.98 -0.69
CA SER A 240 -4.96 0.53 -0.87
C SER A 240 -6.44 0.10 -0.85
N PRO A 241 -7.04 -0.31 -1.98
CA PRO A 241 -8.40 -0.83 -2.02
C PRO A 241 -8.48 -2.27 -1.50
N ARG A 242 -9.67 -2.82 -1.37
CA ARG A 242 -9.89 -4.27 -1.36
C ARG A 242 -9.42 -4.84 -2.69
N HIS A 243 -8.77 -5.99 -2.66
CA HIS A 243 -8.25 -6.61 -3.87
C HIS A 243 -9.37 -7.08 -4.80
N GLU A 244 -9.14 -6.96 -6.09
CA GLU A 244 -9.85 -7.76 -7.07
C GLU A 244 -9.47 -9.22 -6.88
N MET A 245 -10.47 -10.12 -6.88
CA MET A 245 -10.23 -11.55 -6.68
C MET A 245 -11.03 -12.40 -7.66
N GLN A 246 -10.42 -13.51 -8.04
CA GLN A 246 -11.10 -14.65 -8.64
C GLN A 246 -11.05 -15.80 -7.63
N VAL A 247 -12.21 -16.28 -7.22
CA VAL A 247 -12.33 -17.34 -6.20
C VAL A 247 -13.08 -18.51 -6.80
N THR A 248 -12.43 -19.65 -6.97
CA THR A 248 -13.04 -20.90 -7.39
C THR A 248 -13.28 -21.78 -6.17
N VAL A 249 -14.52 -22.22 -5.99
CA VAL A 249 -14.92 -23.05 -4.85
C VAL A 249 -15.51 -24.34 -5.37
N ARG A 250 -14.99 -25.49 -4.90
CA ARG A 250 -15.59 -26.82 -5.08
C ARG A 250 -16.09 -27.32 -3.71
N VAL A 251 -17.35 -27.73 -3.64
CA VAL A 251 -17.95 -28.24 -2.39
C VAL A 251 -18.63 -29.58 -2.68
N GLY A 252 -18.26 -30.61 -1.93
CA GLY A 252 -18.88 -31.92 -1.99
C GLY A 252 -19.73 -32.22 -0.76
N ALA A 253 -20.93 -32.78 -0.99
CA ALA A 253 -21.85 -33.14 0.08
C ALA A 253 -22.54 -34.50 -0.17
N ASN A 254 -23.00 -35.13 0.91
CA ASN A 254 -23.88 -36.30 0.87
C ASN A 254 -25.34 -35.87 0.63
N LYS A 255 -26.21 -36.82 0.21
CA LYS A 255 -27.67 -36.60 0.05
C LYS A 255 -28.38 -36.07 1.30
N ASN A 256 -27.81 -36.29 2.47
CA ASN A 256 -28.36 -35.77 3.73
C ASN A 256 -27.92 -34.33 4.05
N GLY A 257 -27.22 -33.67 3.12
CA GLY A 257 -26.75 -32.30 3.26
C GLY A 257 -25.46 -32.13 4.07
N LYS A 258 -24.80 -33.18 4.49
CA LYS A 258 -23.52 -33.11 5.20
C LYS A 258 -22.41 -32.79 4.21
N ILE A 259 -21.73 -31.64 4.39
CA ILE A 259 -20.52 -31.26 3.64
C ILE A 259 -19.39 -32.20 4.04
N ARG A 260 -18.66 -32.73 3.05
CA ARG A 260 -17.56 -33.68 3.23
C ARG A 260 -16.21 -33.13 2.82
N ALA A 261 -16.19 -32.29 1.77
CA ALA A 261 -14.98 -31.68 1.29
C ALA A 261 -15.26 -30.25 0.80
N ILE A 262 -14.29 -29.40 0.97
CA ILE A 262 -14.25 -28.04 0.40
C ILE A 262 -12.85 -27.82 -0.18
N ASP A 263 -12.80 -27.35 -1.43
CA ASP A 263 -11.59 -26.87 -2.06
C ASP A 263 -11.81 -25.42 -2.50
N VAL A 264 -10.86 -24.56 -2.17
CA VAL A 264 -10.93 -23.12 -2.48
C VAL A 264 -9.62 -22.68 -3.09
N TYR A 265 -9.68 -22.21 -4.34
CA TYR A 265 -8.58 -21.56 -5.01
C TYR A 265 -8.86 -20.05 -5.15
N THR A 266 -7.93 -19.21 -4.71
CA THR A 266 -8.06 -17.77 -4.80
C THR A 266 -6.88 -17.15 -5.52
N LEU A 267 -7.16 -16.41 -6.60
CA LEU A 267 -6.22 -15.50 -7.24
C LEU A 267 -6.59 -14.08 -6.81
N SER A 268 -5.68 -13.42 -6.10
CA SER A 268 -5.85 -12.06 -5.58
C SER A 268 -4.92 -11.10 -6.31
N ASN A 269 -5.46 -9.99 -6.82
CA ASN A 269 -4.70 -8.94 -7.48
C ASN A 269 -4.34 -7.85 -6.46
N THR A 270 -3.09 -7.83 -5.99
CA THR A 270 -2.60 -6.81 -5.06
C THR A 270 -2.33 -5.47 -5.73
N GLY A 271 -2.37 -5.41 -7.08
CA GLY A 271 -1.99 -4.22 -7.84
C GLY A 271 -0.48 -4.02 -7.87
N ALA A 272 -0.08 -2.78 -7.75
CA ALA A 272 1.32 -2.37 -7.90
C ALA A 272 2.22 -2.71 -6.69
N TYR A 273 1.65 -2.99 -5.53
CA TYR A 273 2.37 -3.22 -4.26
C TYR A 273 1.70 -4.30 -3.42
N GLY A 274 2.48 -4.99 -2.59
CA GLY A 274 2.01 -6.06 -1.70
C GLY A 274 1.69 -5.63 -0.27
#